data_11bd977249821fb179f974bc13948f33
#
_entry.id   11bd977249821fb179f974bc13948f33
#
_cell.length_a   1.000
_cell.length_b   1.000
_cell.length_c   1.000
_cell.angle_alpha   90.00
_cell.angle_beta   90.00
_cell.angle_gamma   90.00
#
_symmetry.space_group_name_H-M   'P 1'
#
loop_
_entity.id
_entity.type
_entity.pdbx_description
1 polymer ?
#
loop_
_entity_poly.entity_id
_entity_poly.type
_entity_poly.pdbx_seq_one_letter_code
_entity_poly.pdbx_strand_id
1 'polypeptide(L)'
;MVGEIGGNDYNYAFWQGKTIEEVKTMVPEVVETIKQATKRVIGYGATRLVVPGNFPIGCFPVYLTKYQTNDATAYDELHCLKELNNFSIYHNDLLQQAIAELKEEHPDETVVYGDYYNAFLWLLSKADLLGFDPTSLQKACCGIGGDYNYGLSSWCGDPKVPVCENPNERLSWDGVHLTQRAYELMATWLVRDIYPKLQCEYIVSYSSAV
;
A
#
# COMPACT_ATOMS: atom_id res chain seq x y z
N MET A 1 -1.16 -3.77 -14.57
CA MET A 1 -0.69 -3.27 -13.24
C MET A 1 0.68 -3.85 -13.01
N VAL A 2 1.68 -3.02 -12.74
CA VAL A 2 3.07 -3.48 -12.50
C VAL A 2 3.20 -4.23 -11.18
N GLY A 3 2.32 -3.98 -10.24
CA GLY A 3 2.33 -4.55 -8.89
C GLY A 3 2.95 -3.58 -7.88
N GLU A 4 2.68 -3.79 -6.60
CA GLU A 4 3.35 -3.06 -5.52
C GLU A 4 4.72 -3.71 -5.29
N ILE A 5 5.78 -2.99 -5.60
CA ILE A 5 7.18 -3.44 -5.54
C ILE A 5 7.94 -2.51 -4.59
N GLY A 6 8.91 -3.08 -3.86
CA GLY A 6 9.74 -2.33 -2.92
C GLY A 6 9.35 -2.51 -1.45
N GLY A 7 8.08 -2.78 -1.14
CA GLY A 7 7.64 -2.98 0.24
C GLY A 7 8.46 -4.05 0.95
N ASN A 8 8.71 -5.20 0.32
CA ASN A 8 9.49 -6.27 0.91
C ASN A 8 10.98 -5.94 1.03
N ASP A 9 11.56 -5.19 0.11
CA ASP A 9 12.95 -4.74 0.21
C ASP A 9 13.16 -3.94 1.50
N TYR A 10 12.23 -3.03 1.80
CA TYR A 10 12.26 -2.23 3.03
C TYR A 10 11.90 -3.06 4.26
N ASN A 11 10.88 -3.93 4.18
CA ASN A 11 10.48 -4.81 5.28
C ASN A 11 11.67 -5.65 5.76
N TYR A 12 12.39 -6.31 4.86
CA TYR A 12 13.56 -7.11 5.22
C TYR A 12 14.69 -6.27 5.83
N ALA A 13 14.94 -5.06 5.31
CA ALA A 13 15.92 -4.16 5.87
C ALA A 13 15.56 -3.73 7.30
N PHE A 14 14.29 -3.34 7.54
CA PHE A 14 13.79 -3.01 8.86
C PHE A 14 13.84 -4.22 9.82
N TRP A 15 13.55 -5.43 9.32
CA TRP A 15 13.64 -6.66 10.12
C TRP A 15 15.07 -6.98 10.53
N GLN A 16 16.04 -6.68 9.69
CA GLN A 16 17.46 -6.81 9.98
C GLN A 16 17.98 -5.74 10.95
N GLY A 17 17.11 -4.84 11.42
CA GLY A 17 17.45 -3.80 12.40
C GLY A 17 18.07 -2.54 11.81
N LYS A 18 18.00 -2.34 10.47
CA LYS A 18 18.42 -1.09 9.85
C LYS A 18 17.55 0.07 10.32
N THR A 19 18.17 1.22 10.50
CA THR A 19 17.48 2.48 10.83
C THR A 19 16.70 3.01 9.61
N ILE A 20 15.74 3.92 9.85
CA ILE A 20 14.99 4.57 8.77
C ILE A 20 15.92 5.28 7.81
N GLU A 21 16.96 5.95 8.31
CA GLU A 21 17.94 6.66 7.47
C GLU A 21 18.75 5.69 6.59
N GLU A 22 19.15 4.54 7.12
CA GLU A 22 19.81 3.51 6.32
C GLU A 22 18.90 2.93 5.24
N VAL A 23 17.61 2.69 5.56
CA VAL A 23 16.64 2.16 4.58
C VAL A 23 16.30 3.23 3.51
N LYS A 24 16.27 4.51 3.87
CA LYS A 24 16.10 5.60 2.89
C LYS A 24 17.18 5.58 1.81
N THR A 25 18.41 5.18 2.11
CA THR A 25 19.47 5.09 1.10
C THR A 25 19.21 4.05 0.02
N MET A 26 18.32 3.08 0.27
CA MET A 26 17.94 2.04 -0.70
C MET A 26 16.87 2.52 -1.69
N VAL A 27 16.11 3.56 -1.33
CA VAL A 27 14.92 3.98 -2.11
C VAL A 27 15.25 4.34 -3.56
N PRO A 28 16.32 5.09 -3.88
CA PRO A 28 16.64 5.40 -5.28
C PRO A 28 16.88 4.15 -6.15
N GLU A 29 17.55 3.13 -5.63
CA GLU A 29 17.81 1.88 -6.35
C GLU A 29 16.53 1.07 -6.56
N VAL A 30 15.68 1.00 -5.53
CA VAL A 30 14.39 0.32 -5.62
C VAL A 30 13.49 1.00 -6.66
N VAL A 31 13.39 2.34 -6.63
CA VAL A 31 12.60 3.10 -7.59
C VAL A 31 13.13 2.95 -9.03
N GLU A 32 14.46 2.99 -9.21
CA GLU A 32 15.07 2.75 -10.52
C GLU A 32 14.76 1.33 -11.03
N THR A 33 14.77 0.34 -10.15
CA THR A 33 14.40 -1.05 -10.51
C THR A 33 12.93 -1.13 -10.95
N ILE A 34 12.01 -0.43 -10.28
CA ILE A 34 10.61 -0.33 -10.70
C ILE A 34 10.48 0.34 -12.07
N LYS A 35 11.22 1.44 -12.30
CA LYS A 35 11.27 2.13 -13.59
C LYS A 35 11.73 1.19 -14.71
N GLN A 36 12.82 0.46 -14.49
CA GLN A 36 13.34 -0.49 -15.48
C GLN A 36 12.39 -1.66 -15.74
N ALA A 37 11.73 -2.18 -14.69
CA ALA A 37 10.69 -3.19 -14.84
C ALA A 37 9.52 -2.67 -15.68
N THR A 38 9.10 -1.43 -15.47
CA THR A 38 8.03 -0.78 -16.23
C THR A 38 8.42 -0.62 -17.72
N LYS A 39 9.64 -0.14 -18.02
CA LYS A 39 10.18 -0.08 -19.38
C LYS A 39 10.17 -1.44 -20.08
N ARG A 40 10.53 -2.49 -19.34
CA ARG A 40 10.53 -3.86 -19.87
C ARG A 40 9.13 -4.32 -20.25
N VAL A 41 8.12 -4.00 -19.43
CA VAL A 41 6.72 -4.33 -19.71
C VAL A 41 6.19 -3.54 -20.90
N ILE A 42 6.57 -2.27 -21.06
CA ILE A 42 6.31 -1.46 -22.27
C ILE A 42 6.94 -2.14 -23.49
N GLY A 43 8.20 -2.55 -23.40
CA GLY A 43 8.91 -3.26 -24.46
C GLY A 43 8.26 -4.60 -24.88
N TYR A 44 7.42 -5.19 -24.04
CA TYR A 44 6.59 -6.35 -24.37
C TYR A 44 5.23 -5.97 -25.00
N GLY A 45 4.99 -4.68 -25.25
CA GLY A 45 3.80 -4.19 -25.94
C GLY A 45 2.67 -3.69 -25.03
N ALA A 46 2.94 -3.45 -23.73
CA ALA A 46 1.96 -2.85 -22.86
C ALA A 46 1.82 -1.35 -23.15
N THR A 47 0.59 -0.90 -23.41
CA THR A 47 0.28 0.50 -23.77
C THR A 47 -0.39 1.28 -22.62
N ARG A 48 -0.93 0.58 -21.62
CA ARG A 48 -1.56 1.19 -20.44
C ARG A 48 -1.11 0.49 -19.17
N LEU A 49 -0.43 1.23 -18.32
CA LEU A 49 0.18 0.69 -17.11
C LEU A 49 -0.22 1.48 -15.88
N VAL A 50 -0.39 0.76 -14.77
CA VAL A 50 -0.53 1.35 -13.44
C VAL A 50 0.66 0.90 -12.60
N VAL A 51 1.38 1.86 -12.05
CA VAL A 51 2.52 1.63 -11.16
C VAL A 51 2.12 2.08 -9.76
N PRO A 52 1.83 1.15 -8.83
CA PRO A 52 1.43 1.50 -7.48
C PRO A 52 2.56 2.10 -6.66
N GLY A 53 2.21 3.08 -5.83
CA GLY A 53 3.07 3.56 -4.75
C GLY A 53 3.01 2.65 -3.52
N ASN A 54 3.88 2.96 -2.54
CA ASN A 54 3.94 2.27 -1.28
C ASN A 54 2.82 2.73 -0.34
N PHE A 55 2.40 1.85 0.56
CA PHE A 55 1.42 2.11 1.61
C PHE A 55 1.96 3.05 2.71
N PRO A 56 1.11 3.70 3.52
CA PRO A 56 1.52 4.39 4.74
C PRO A 56 1.90 3.35 5.81
N ILE A 57 3.12 2.84 5.74
CA ILE A 57 3.57 1.70 6.57
C ILE A 57 3.54 2.00 8.07
N GLY A 58 3.62 3.28 8.45
CA GLY A 58 3.47 3.71 9.84
C GLY A 58 2.09 3.42 10.45
N CYS A 59 1.09 3.06 9.63
CA CYS A 59 -0.26 2.70 10.09
C CYS A 59 -0.43 1.20 10.31
N PHE A 60 0.54 0.38 9.93
CA PHE A 60 0.40 -1.08 9.94
C PHE A 60 0.74 -1.67 11.31
N PRO A 61 -0.03 -2.65 11.80
CA PRO A 61 0.17 -3.29 13.11
C PRO A 61 1.60 -3.76 13.35
N VAL A 62 2.25 -4.28 12.34
CA VAL A 62 3.63 -4.74 12.40
C VAL A 62 4.61 -3.64 12.76
N TYR A 63 4.48 -2.47 12.15
CA TYR A 63 5.35 -1.33 12.41
C TYR A 63 4.97 -0.61 13.69
N LEU A 64 3.67 -0.47 13.96
CA LEU A 64 3.16 0.08 15.19
C LEU A 64 3.63 -0.72 16.41
N THR A 65 3.71 -2.06 16.30
CA THR A 65 4.26 -2.92 17.35
C THR A 65 5.77 -2.78 17.48
N LYS A 66 6.49 -2.79 16.35
CA LYS A 66 7.96 -2.78 16.34
C LYS A 66 8.55 -1.46 16.85
N TYR A 67 7.92 -0.34 16.52
CA TYR A 67 8.38 1.01 16.82
C TYR A 67 7.48 1.73 17.82
N GLN A 68 6.70 0.96 18.60
CA GLN A 68 5.84 1.51 19.64
C GLN A 68 6.61 2.40 20.62
N THR A 69 6.06 3.58 20.90
CA THR A 69 6.66 4.54 21.85
C THR A 69 5.57 5.23 22.67
N ASN A 70 5.95 5.71 23.85
CA ASN A 70 5.08 6.54 24.70
C ASN A 70 5.09 8.03 24.31
N ASP A 71 5.91 8.42 23.33
CA ASP A 71 5.93 9.78 22.81
C ASP A 71 4.74 9.98 21.86
N ALA A 72 3.69 10.64 22.36
CA ALA A 72 2.50 10.94 21.57
C ALA A 72 2.80 11.80 20.31
N THR A 73 3.90 12.55 20.31
CA THR A 73 4.28 13.37 19.15
C THR A 73 4.81 12.57 17.98
N ALA A 74 5.17 11.30 18.20
CA ALA A 74 5.59 10.37 17.14
C ALA A 74 4.43 9.93 16.24
N TYR A 75 3.18 10.11 16.68
CA TYR A 75 1.98 9.68 15.97
C TYR A 75 1.25 10.86 15.33
N ASP A 76 0.58 10.60 14.21
CA ASP A 76 -0.33 11.52 13.54
C ASP A 76 -1.77 11.43 14.10
N GLU A 77 -2.70 12.16 13.49
CA GLU A 77 -4.11 12.20 13.88
C GLU A 77 -4.83 10.86 13.71
N LEU A 78 -4.32 9.97 12.87
CA LEU A 78 -4.82 8.61 12.64
C LEU A 78 -4.07 7.57 13.48
N HIS A 79 -3.26 8.01 14.45
CA HIS A 79 -2.39 7.17 15.29
C HIS A 79 -1.37 6.34 14.48
N CYS A 80 -0.93 6.83 13.34
CA CYS A 80 0.15 6.23 12.55
C CYS A 80 1.50 6.87 12.90
N LEU A 81 2.59 6.09 12.82
CA LEU A 81 3.95 6.56 13.05
C LEU A 81 4.41 7.50 11.92
N LYS A 82 4.58 8.79 12.24
CA LYS A 82 4.89 9.85 11.27
C LYS A 82 6.17 9.59 10.48
N GLU A 83 7.24 9.17 11.15
CA GLU A 83 8.53 8.96 10.48
C GLU A 83 8.47 7.86 9.41
N LEU A 84 7.73 6.77 9.70
CA LEU A 84 7.54 5.69 8.75
C LEU A 84 6.61 6.10 7.59
N ASN A 85 5.60 6.92 7.87
CA ASN A 85 4.78 7.50 6.81
C ASN A 85 5.57 8.49 5.95
N ASN A 86 6.45 9.31 6.54
CA ASN A 86 7.37 10.18 5.80
C ASN A 86 8.35 9.39 4.92
N PHE A 87 8.79 8.21 5.40
CA PHE A 87 9.57 7.29 4.57
C PHE A 87 8.79 6.81 3.35
N SER A 88 7.52 6.41 3.53
CA SER A 88 6.66 6.00 2.41
C SER A 88 6.40 7.15 1.42
N ILE A 89 6.19 8.36 1.93
CA ILE A 89 6.05 9.57 1.09
C ILE A 89 7.31 9.79 0.26
N TYR A 90 8.50 9.69 0.86
CA TYR A 90 9.76 9.85 0.14
C TYR A 90 9.92 8.85 -1.02
N HIS A 91 9.58 7.56 -0.78
CA HIS A 91 9.53 6.56 -1.85
C HIS A 91 8.54 6.97 -2.96
N ASN A 92 7.33 7.35 -2.58
CA ASN A 92 6.26 7.68 -3.51
C ASN A 92 6.58 8.93 -4.35
N ASP A 93 7.25 9.92 -3.77
CA ASP A 93 7.69 11.13 -4.47
C ASP A 93 8.74 10.79 -5.55
N LEU A 94 9.73 9.96 -5.22
CA LEU A 94 10.71 9.50 -6.20
C LEU A 94 10.08 8.63 -7.29
N LEU A 95 9.12 7.77 -6.92
CA LEU A 95 8.41 6.94 -7.88
C LEU A 95 7.58 7.79 -8.86
N GLN A 96 6.92 8.84 -8.38
CA GLN A 96 6.17 9.75 -9.24
C GLN A 96 7.09 10.54 -10.19
N GLN A 97 8.30 10.91 -9.75
CA GLN A 97 9.32 11.50 -10.64
C GLN A 97 9.74 10.49 -11.73
N ALA A 98 10.02 9.23 -11.35
CA ALA A 98 10.35 8.19 -12.31
C ALA A 98 9.20 7.90 -13.30
N ILE A 99 7.94 7.98 -12.87
CA ILE A 99 6.77 7.88 -13.76
C ILE A 99 6.69 9.07 -14.71
N ALA A 100 7.03 10.29 -14.28
CA ALA A 100 7.07 11.47 -15.15
C ALA A 100 8.14 11.28 -16.25
N GLU A 101 9.32 10.81 -15.89
CA GLU A 101 10.39 10.49 -16.86
C GLU A 101 9.95 9.38 -17.84
N LEU A 102 9.26 8.34 -17.36
CA LEU A 102 8.72 7.29 -18.23
C LEU A 102 7.74 7.83 -19.27
N LYS A 103 6.88 8.80 -18.89
CA LYS A 103 5.95 9.45 -19.83
C LYS A 103 6.64 10.28 -20.89
N GLU A 104 7.76 10.91 -20.56
CA GLU A 104 8.59 11.65 -21.53
C GLU A 104 9.32 10.71 -22.47
N GLU A 105 9.85 9.59 -21.97
CA GLU A 105 10.56 8.59 -22.76
C GLU A 105 9.64 7.73 -23.63
N HIS A 106 8.36 7.58 -23.23
CA HIS A 106 7.35 6.73 -23.87
C HIS A 106 6.03 7.50 -24.06
N PRO A 107 5.99 8.50 -24.96
CA PRO A 107 4.83 9.40 -25.10
C PRO A 107 3.57 8.72 -25.67
N ASP A 108 3.70 7.57 -26.30
CA ASP A 108 2.59 6.81 -26.87
C ASP A 108 1.93 5.86 -25.85
N GLU A 109 2.55 5.67 -24.69
CA GLU A 109 2.07 4.82 -23.60
C GLU A 109 1.49 5.62 -22.45
N THR A 110 0.43 5.08 -21.86
CA THR A 110 -0.20 5.68 -20.68
C THR A 110 0.31 5.02 -19.41
N VAL A 111 1.16 5.71 -18.65
CA VAL A 111 1.65 5.24 -17.36
C VAL A 111 1.00 6.06 -16.25
N VAL A 112 0.30 5.41 -15.32
CA VAL A 112 -0.46 6.06 -14.23
C VAL A 112 0.09 5.62 -12.88
N TYR A 113 0.27 6.58 -11.98
CA TYR A 113 0.55 6.30 -10.57
C TYR A 113 -0.70 5.74 -9.89
N GLY A 114 -0.57 4.64 -9.17
CA GLY A 114 -1.61 4.07 -8.32
C GLY A 114 -1.43 4.53 -6.88
N ASP A 115 -2.28 5.41 -6.41
CA ASP A 115 -2.14 6.07 -5.10
C ASP A 115 -2.61 5.15 -3.95
N TYR A 116 -1.80 4.13 -3.65
CA TYR A 116 -2.06 3.21 -2.54
C TYR A 116 -1.98 3.88 -1.17
N TYR A 117 -1.13 4.90 -1.05
CA TYR A 117 -0.96 5.66 0.18
C TYR A 117 -2.26 6.35 0.60
N ASN A 118 -2.81 7.19 -0.26
CA ASN A 118 -4.04 7.91 0.05
C ASN A 118 -5.28 7.01 0.03
N ALA A 119 -5.30 5.96 -0.79
CA ALA A 119 -6.37 4.97 -0.77
C ALA A 119 -6.48 4.28 0.60
N PHE A 120 -5.36 3.90 1.22
CA PHE A 120 -5.37 3.33 2.56
C PHE A 120 -5.73 4.36 3.65
N LEU A 121 -5.19 5.57 3.59
CA LEU A 121 -5.57 6.63 4.54
C LEU A 121 -7.06 6.98 4.46
N TRP A 122 -7.64 6.94 3.26
CA TRP A 122 -9.08 7.09 3.08
C TRP A 122 -9.85 5.95 3.78
N LEU A 123 -9.44 4.69 3.60
CA LEU A 123 -10.04 3.56 4.33
C LEU A 123 -10.00 3.78 5.84
N LEU A 124 -8.84 4.13 6.37
CA LEU A 124 -8.63 4.33 7.81
C LEU A 124 -9.47 5.50 8.34
N SER A 125 -9.49 6.64 7.62
CA SER A 125 -10.24 7.84 8.03
C SER A 125 -11.77 7.71 7.91
N LYS A 126 -12.26 6.79 7.09
CA LYS A 126 -13.69 6.54 6.86
C LYS A 126 -14.16 5.18 7.36
N ALA A 127 -13.33 4.50 8.14
CA ALA A 127 -13.53 3.11 8.54
C ALA A 127 -14.90 2.86 9.18
N ASP A 128 -15.36 3.72 10.08
CA ASP A 128 -16.68 3.62 10.71
C ASP A 128 -17.83 3.64 9.67
N LEU A 129 -17.77 4.58 8.72
CA LEU A 129 -18.76 4.69 7.63
C LEU A 129 -18.72 3.50 6.66
N LEU A 130 -17.58 2.84 6.57
CA LEU A 130 -17.35 1.67 5.72
C LEU A 130 -17.68 0.34 6.40
N GLY A 131 -18.09 0.39 7.68
CA GLY A 131 -18.52 -0.77 8.45
C GLY A 131 -17.38 -1.54 9.11
N PHE A 132 -16.22 -0.91 9.32
CA PHE A 132 -15.14 -1.49 10.11
C PHE A 132 -15.33 -1.17 11.61
N ASP A 133 -14.88 -2.08 12.47
CA ASP A 133 -14.90 -1.88 13.92
C ASP A 133 -13.89 -0.80 14.34
N PRO A 134 -14.37 0.36 14.86
CA PRO A 134 -13.51 1.48 15.22
C PRO A 134 -12.53 1.17 16.35
N THR A 135 -12.78 0.12 17.15
CA THR A 135 -11.90 -0.28 18.26
C THR A 135 -10.72 -1.15 17.82
N SER A 136 -10.65 -1.51 16.54
CA SER A 136 -9.70 -2.48 16.02
C SER A 136 -9.06 -2.11 14.67
N LEU A 137 -9.13 -0.85 14.28
CA LEU A 137 -8.67 -0.38 12.96
C LEU A 137 -7.20 -0.72 12.65
N GLN A 138 -6.36 -0.68 13.68
CA GLN A 138 -4.93 -0.96 13.57
C GLN A 138 -4.55 -2.26 14.30
N LYS A 139 -5.50 -3.21 14.43
CA LYS A 139 -5.24 -4.53 15.01
C LYS A 139 -5.32 -5.61 13.94
N ALA A 140 -4.35 -6.53 13.94
CA ALA A 140 -4.41 -7.69 13.08
C ALA A 140 -5.60 -8.59 13.42
N CYS A 141 -6.31 -9.08 12.41
CA CYS A 141 -7.39 -10.07 12.57
C CYS A 141 -6.82 -11.45 12.91
N CYS A 142 -5.78 -11.86 12.20
CA CYS A 142 -4.99 -13.06 12.47
C CYS A 142 -3.71 -12.66 13.18
N GLY A 143 -3.71 -12.72 14.51
CA GLY A 143 -2.58 -12.27 15.31
C GLY A 143 -2.79 -12.47 16.79
N ILE A 144 -1.75 -12.24 17.56
CA ILE A 144 -1.75 -12.36 19.02
C ILE A 144 -0.74 -11.43 19.66
N GLY A 145 -1.13 -10.78 20.75
CA GLY A 145 -0.26 -9.99 21.62
C GLY A 145 -0.25 -8.49 21.32
N GLY A 146 0.15 -7.73 22.34
CA GLY A 146 0.29 -6.28 22.31
C GLY A 146 -1.02 -5.52 22.00
N ASP A 147 -0.87 -4.23 21.82
CA ASP A 147 -2.00 -3.32 21.59
C ASP A 147 -2.59 -3.48 20.19
N TYR A 148 -1.79 -3.98 19.22
CA TYR A 148 -2.14 -4.12 17.82
C TYR A 148 -2.49 -5.56 17.41
N ASN A 149 -2.70 -6.44 18.39
CA ASN A 149 -2.92 -7.88 18.18
C ASN A 149 -1.87 -8.49 17.25
N TYR A 150 -0.60 -8.07 17.41
CA TYR A 150 0.54 -8.49 16.62
C TYR A 150 1.75 -8.74 17.52
N GLY A 151 2.34 -9.92 17.42
CA GLY A 151 3.54 -10.31 18.16
C GLY A 151 4.70 -10.57 17.22
N LEU A 152 5.92 -10.13 17.61
CA LEU A 152 7.12 -10.31 16.79
C LEU A 152 7.63 -11.77 16.75
N SER A 153 7.07 -12.66 17.56
CA SER A 153 7.49 -14.05 17.71
C SER A 153 6.41 -15.09 17.33
N SER A 154 5.24 -14.62 16.89
CA SER A 154 4.12 -15.51 16.56
C SER A 154 3.41 -14.98 15.31
N TRP A 155 3.28 -15.82 14.31
CA TRP A 155 2.81 -15.42 12.98
C TRP A 155 1.41 -15.94 12.71
N CYS A 156 0.64 -15.24 11.88
CA CYS A 156 -0.61 -15.77 11.36
C CYS A 156 -0.39 -17.12 10.68
N GLY A 157 -1.17 -18.11 11.06
CA GLY A 157 -1.02 -19.50 10.63
C GLY A 157 -0.34 -20.42 11.66
N ASP A 158 0.30 -19.87 12.68
CA ASP A 158 0.82 -20.69 13.78
C ASP A 158 -0.35 -21.30 14.60
N PRO A 159 -0.21 -22.52 15.14
CA PRO A 159 -1.32 -23.26 15.77
C PRO A 159 -2.01 -22.57 16.95
N LYS A 160 -1.36 -21.58 17.57
CA LYS A 160 -1.86 -20.86 18.75
C LYS A 160 -2.31 -19.44 18.46
N VAL A 161 -2.21 -19.00 17.20
CA VAL A 161 -2.56 -17.64 16.80
C VAL A 161 -4.02 -17.62 16.37
N PRO A 162 -4.90 -16.90 17.10
CA PRO A 162 -6.32 -16.85 16.78
C PRO A 162 -6.58 -15.97 15.55
N VAL A 163 -7.71 -16.25 14.90
CA VAL A 163 -8.32 -15.39 13.90
C VAL A 163 -9.53 -14.70 14.52
N CYS A 164 -9.73 -13.43 14.22
CA CYS A 164 -10.90 -12.67 14.67
C CYS A 164 -12.21 -13.29 14.15
N GLU A 165 -13.31 -13.11 14.89
CA GLU A 165 -14.61 -13.70 14.53
C GLU A 165 -15.16 -13.14 13.21
N ASN A 166 -14.98 -11.85 12.95
CA ASN A 166 -15.49 -11.17 11.75
C ASN A 166 -14.37 -10.42 10.99
N PRO A 167 -13.70 -11.07 10.03
CA PRO A 167 -12.66 -10.43 9.23
C PRO A 167 -13.15 -9.24 8.38
N ASN A 168 -14.45 -9.19 8.05
CA ASN A 168 -15.02 -8.11 7.26
C ASN A 168 -15.09 -6.78 8.02
N GLU A 169 -14.99 -6.81 9.35
CA GLU A 169 -14.96 -5.64 10.22
C GLU A 169 -13.52 -5.18 10.54
N ARG A 170 -12.51 -5.81 9.94
CA ARG A 170 -11.09 -5.53 10.18
C ARG A 170 -10.42 -4.97 8.94
N LEU A 171 -9.49 -4.02 9.11
CA LEU A 171 -8.66 -3.51 8.02
C LEU A 171 -7.46 -4.43 7.77
N SER A 172 -6.72 -4.78 8.82
CA SER A 172 -5.54 -5.62 8.72
C SER A 172 -5.88 -7.09 8.94
N TRP A 173 -5.35 -7.95 8.05
CA TRP A 173 -5.45 -9.40 8.19
C TRP A 173 -4.41 -9.95 9.19
N ASP A 174 -3.14 -9.79 8.89
CA ASP A 174 -2.02 -10.42 9.61
C ASP A 174 -1.00 -9.42 10.15
N GLY A 175 -1.32 -8.13 10.13
CA GLY A 175 -0.44 -7.06 10.56
C GLY A 175 0.37 -6.40 9.44
N VAL A 176 0.43 -7.04 8.26
CA VAL A 176 1.10 -6.55 7.05
C VAL A 176 0.12 -6.42 5.88
N HIS A 177 -0.71 -7.43 5.67
CA HIS A 177 -1.69 -7.47 4.58
C HIS A 177 -3.06 -6.98 5.06
N LEU A 178 -3.86 -6.48 4.12
CA LEU A 178 -5.24 -6.09 4.39
C LEU A 178 -6.17 -7.31 4.37
N THR A 179 -7.36 -7.17 4.96
CA THR A 179 -8.44 -8.13 4.77
C THR A 179 -8.99 -8.05 3.35
N GLN A 180 -9.70 -9.10 2.91
CA GLN A 180 -10.35 -9.10 1.60
C GLN A 180 -11.29 -7.88 1.46
N ARG A 181 -12.10 -7.61 2.48
CA ARG A 181 -13.03 -6.47 2.49
C ARG A 181 -12.31 -5.14 2.34
N ALA A 182 -11.19 -4.94 3.03
CA ALA A 182 -10.40 -3.72 2.92
C ALA A 182 -9.78 -3.57 1.52
N TYR A 183 -9.27 -4.64 0.92
CA TYR A 183 -8.78 -4.62 -0.47
C TYR A 183 -9.90 -4.33 -1.48
N GLU A 184 -11.10 -4.86 -1.32
CA GLU A 184 -12.25 -4.59 -2.20
C GLU A 184 -12.62 -3.10 -2.20
N LEU A 185 -12.69 -2.49 -1.02
CA LEU A 185 -12.99 -1.07 -0.88
C LEU A 185 -11.88 -0.19 -1.42
N MET A 186 -10.62 -0.55 -1.13
CA MET A 186 -9.46 0.14 -1.65
C MET A 186 -9.40 0.06 -3.19
N ALA A 187 -9.65 -1.12 -3.76
CA ALA A 187 -9.70 -1.31 -5.21
C ALA A 187 -10.81 -0.45 -5.85
N THR A 188 -11.97 -0.35 -5.19
CA THR A 188 -13.07 0.51 -5.65
C THR A 188 -12.65 1.98 -5.68
N TRP A 189 -11.93 2.46 -4.67
CA TRP A 189 -11.40 3.81 -4.63
C TRP A 189 -10.36 4.03 -5.73
N LEU A 190 -9.40 3.12 -5.86
CA LEU A 190 -8.34 3.17 -6.86
C LEU A 190 -8.88 3.16 -8.30
N VAL A 191 -9.87 2.32 -8.59
CA VAL A 191 -10.48 2.27 -9.93
C VAL A 191 -11.10 3.62 -10.28
N ARG A 192 -11.79 4.27 -9.36
CA ARG A 192 -12.37 5.61 -9.58
C ARG A 192 -11.33 6.67 -9.87
N ASP A 193 -10.17 6.60 -9.20
CA ASP A 193 -9.05 7.52 -9.41
C ASP A 193 -8.27 7.23 -10.70
N ILE A 194 -7.99 5.95 -10.98
CA ILE A 194 -7.10 5.52 -12.06
C ILE A 194 -7.81 5.47 -13.41
N TYR A 195 -9.07 4.98 -13.45
CA TYR A 195 -9.75 4.70 -14.70
C TYR A 195 -9.84 5.91 -15.66
N PRO A 196 -10.18 7.14 -15.21
CA PRO A 196 -10.18 8.32 -16.08
C PRO A 196 -8.79 8.65 -16.65
N LYS A 197 -7.73 8.34 -15.90
CA LYS A 197 -6.34 8.63 -16.26
C LYS A 197 -5.77 7.64 -17.28
N LEU A 198 -6.35 6.44 -17.40
CA LEU A 198 -5.92 5.40 -18.33
C LEU A 198 -6.35 5.64 -19.77
N GLN A 199 -7.16 6.68 -20.04
CA GLN A 199 -7.64 7.02 -21.38
C GLN A 199 -8.24 5.81 -22.12
N CYS A 200 -9.00 4.97 -21.39
CA CYS A 200 -9.70 3.84 -22.01
C CYS A 200 -10.86 4.36 -22.85
N GLU A 201 -10.83 4.15 -24.17
CA GLU A 201 -11.96 4.43 -25.02
C GLU A 201 -13.12 3.49 -24.67
N TYR A 202 -14.31 4.06 -24.42
CA TYR A 202 -15.53 3.26 -24.37
C TYR A 202 -15.83 2.76 -25.78
N ILE A 203 -15.58 1.50 -26.06
CA ILE A 203 -16.16 0.85 -27.23
C ILE A 203 -17.65 0.64 -26.90
N VAL A 204 -18.47 1.64 -27.18
CA VAL A 204 -19.92 1.45 -27.24
C VAL A 204 -20.20 0.72 -28.55
N SER A 205 -20.18 -0.60 -28.52
CA SER A 205 -20.72 -1.39 -29.63
C SER A 205 -22.24 -1.19 -29.67
N TYR A 206 -22.72 -0.23 -30.43
CA TYR A 206 -24.10 -0.24 -30.89
C TYR A 206 -24.29 -1.46 -31.78
N SER A 207 -24.78 -2.54 -31.25
CA SER A 207 -25.43 -3.58 -32.05
C SER A 207 -26.73 -2.96 -32.58
N SER A 208 -26.67 -2.41 -33.79
CA SER A 208 -27.87 -2.10 -34.55
C SER A 208 -28.50 -3.45 -34.89
N ALA A 209 -29.48 -3.88 -34.09
CA ALA A 209 -30.42 -4.89 -34.48
C ALA A 209 -31.27 -4.29 -35.61
N VAL A 210 -31.13 -4.78 -36.83
CA VAL A 210 -32.04 -4.65 -37.95
C VAL A 210 -33.01 -5.81 -37.88
#